data_401f075ad2d833e48baf535105e66523
#
_entry.id   401f075ad2d833e48baf535105e66523
#
_cell.length_a   1.000
_cell.length_b   1.000
_cell.length_c   1.000
_cell.angle_alpha   90.00
_cell.angle_beta   90.00
_cell.angle_gamma   90.00
#
_symmetry.space_group_name_H-M   'P 1'
#
loop_
_entity.id
_entity.type
_entity.pdbx_description
1 polymer ?
#
loop_
_entity_poly.entity_id
_entity_poly.type
_entity_poly.pdbx_seq_one_letter_code
_entity_poly.pdbx_strand_id
1 'polypeptide(L)'
;MPADGKVHIMKINEVKKKNGTTVYRASVYLGVDQLTGKKARTTVTASTKKGVKIKAREVINAFVANGYTVKDKPTITTYKELAKVWWDSYKNTVKPNTRQSMEGLVRVHLLPVFGDYKLSKLTTPIIQQQVNKWADKANRGEKGAFANYSLLHNMNKRILKYGVAIQVIQYNPANDVIVPRKQQKEKAPVKHLNNKELKQFLDYLDTLDQSNYENLFDIVLYKTLLATGCRIGEALALEWSDIDLDNGIISINKTLNRYQEINSPKSSAGYRDIPIDNATLLMLKQYKNRQQVQSWQLGRTETIVFSVFTEKYAYACNLRKRLDKHFKAADVPNVSFHGFRHTHTTMMLYADASPKDVQYRLEHSNLMMTENTYWHTNQENAKKAVSNYETAISNL
;
A
#
# COMPACT_ATOMS: atom_id res chain seq x y z
N MET A 1 -43.94 4.93 -23.04
CA MET A 1 -43.65 5.60 -24.34
C MET A 1 -44.73 6.63 -24.60
N PRO A 2 -44.40 7.89 -24.95
CA PRO A 2 -45.41 8.72 -25.62
C PRO A 2 -45.53 8.20 -27.05
N ALA A 3 -46.66 7.66 -27.40
CA ALA A 3 -46.92 6.94 -28.65
C ALA A 3 -47.06 7.84 -29.89
N ASP A 4 -46.81 9.11 -29.79
CA ASP A 4 -46.93 10.04 -30.92
C ASP A 4 -45.70 10.97 -30.98
N GLY A 5 -44.96 10.88 -32.09
CA GLY A 5 -43.77 11.73 -32.36
C GLY A 5 -44.12 13.24 -32.54
N LYS A 6 -45.13 13.75 -31.87
CA LYS A 6 -45.53 15.15 -31.90
C LYS A 6 -44.77 15.93 -30.84
N VAL A 7 -43.91 16.85 -31.32
CA VAL A 7 -43.22 17.85 -30.51
C VAL A 7 -44.29 18.74 -29.84
N HIS A 8 -44.56 18.52 -28.54
CA HIS A 8 -45.41 19.41 -27.77
C HIS A 8 -44.67 20.70 -27.44
N ILE A 9 -44.63 21.62 -28.41
CA ILE A 9 -44.13 22.97 -28.19
C ILE A 9 -45.28 23.76 -27.59
N MET A 10 -45.12 24.24 -26.35
CA MET A 10 -46.02 25.22 -25.78
C MET A 10 -45.91 26.52 -26.57
N LYS A 11 -46.89 27.41 -26.48
CA LYS A 11 -47.01 28.68 -27.21
C LYS A 11 -45.68 29.39 -27.43
N ILE A 12 -45.37 29.74 -28.70
CA ILE A 12 -44.18 30.52 -29.03
C ILE A 12 -44.51 31.99 -28.76
N ASN A 13 -43.81 32.60 -27.82
CA ASN A 13 -43.95 33.99 -27.42
C ASN A 13 -42.86 34.85 -28.08
N GLU A 14 -43.26 36.05 -28.48
CA GLU A 14 -42.34 37.07 -28.98
C GLU A 14 -41.82 37.86 -27.77
N VAL A 15 -40.50 38.06 -27.70
CA VAL A 15 -39.81 38.74 -26.61
C VAL A 15 -38.86 39.78 -27.16
N LYS A 16 -39.03 41.03 -26.79
CA LYS A 16 -38.09 42.11 -27.13
C LYS A 16 -36.95 42.15 -26.07
N LYS A 17 -35.72 42.03 -26.52
CA LYS A 17 -34.53 42.20 -25.70
C LYS A 17 -34.30 43.67 -25.37
N LYS A 18 -33.53 43.97 -24.30
CA LYS A 18 -33.14 45.32 -23.91
C LYS A 18 -32.42 46.12 -25.02
N ASN A 19 -31.80 45.44 -25.96
CA ASN A 19 -31.15 46.08 -27.14
C ASN A 19 -32.08 46.30 -28.34
N GLY A 20 -33.38 46.17 -28.18
CA GLY A 20 -34.39 46.38 -29.23
C GLY A 20 -34.59 45.17 -30.15
N THR A 21 -33.76 44.12 -30.07
CA THR A 21 -33.88 42.94 -30.98
C THR A 21 -35.05 42.05 -30.54
N THR A 22 -35.92 41.69 -31.51
CA THR A 22 -37.01 40.74 -31.26
C THR A 22 -36.54 39.29 -31.38
N VAL A 23 -36.87 38.46 -30.40
CA VAL A 23 -36.61 37.04 -30.43
C VAL A 23 -37.85 36.24 -30.06
N TYR A 24 -37.91 34.99 -30.52
CA TYR A 24 -39.01 34.07 -30.21
C TYR A 24 -38.56 33.07 -29.18
N ARG A 25 -39.37 32.85 -28.18
CA ARG A 25 -39.10 31.93 -27.03
C ARG A 25 -40.24 30.95 -26.85
N ALA A 26 -39.93 29.70 -26.58
CA ALA A 26 -40.90 28.69 -26.21
C ALA A 26 -40.41 27.80 -25.09
N SER A 27 -41.31 27.35 -24.21
CA SER A 27 -41.04 26.25 -23.26
C SER A 27 -41.28 24.93 -23.96
N VAL A 28 -40.35 24.00 -23.84
CA VAL A 28 -40.41 22.67 -24.44
C VAL A 28 -40.51 21.64 -23.31
N TYR A 29 -41.54 20.84 -23.34
CA TYR A 29 -41.65 19.68 -22.46
C TYR A 29 -40.85 18.52 -23.06
N LEU A 30 -39.86 17.98 -22.33
CA LEU A 30 -38.98 16.93 -22.78
C LEU A 30 -39.50 15.52 -22.43
N GLY A 31 -40.33 15.43 -21.38
CA GLY A 31 -40.83 14.17 -20.84
C GLY A 31 -40.65 14.07 -19.34
N VAL A 32 -40.71 12.85 -18.82
CA VAL A 32 -40.33 12.53 -17.43
C VAL A 32 -38.87 12.10 -17.40
N ASP A 33 -38.08 12.76 -16.57
CA ASP A 33 -36.69 12.41 -16.36
C ASP A 33 -36.60 11.03 -15.67
N GLN A 34 -35.96 10.07 -16.32
CA GLN A 34 -35.88 8.67 -15.88
C GLN A 34 -35.08 8.50 -14.59
N LEU A 35 -34.14 9.41 -14.28
CA LEU A 35 -33.33 9.34 -13.07
C LEU A 35 -34.00 9.99 -11.87
N THR A 36 -34.84 11.00 -12.08
CA THR A 36 -35.41 11.77 -10.97
C THR A 36 -36.93 11.59 -10.83
N GLY A 37 -37.59 11.00 -11.80
CA GLY A 37 -39.07 10.89 -11.86
C GLY A 37 -39.79 12.23 -12.06
N LYS A 38 -39.07 13.33 -12.24
CA LYS A 38 -39.65 14.68 -12.37
C LYS A 38 -39.89 15.04 -13.82
N LYS A 39 -40.90 15.88 -14.04
CA LYS A 39 -41.19 16.46 -15.38
C LYS A 39 -40.05 17.37 -15.81
N ALA A 40 -39.37 17.01 -16.90
CA ALA A 40 -38.29 17.79 -17.50
C ALA A 40 -38.84 18.83 -18.49
N ARG A 41 -38.40 20.07 -18.36
CA ARG A 41 -38.75 21.18 -19.26
C ARG A 41 -37.52 22.03 -19.50
N THR A 42 -37.43 22.61 -20.71
CA THR A 42 -36.39 23.58 -21.07
C THR A 42 -36.97 24.73 -21.85
N THR A 43 -36.24 25.82 -21.98
CA THR A 43 -36.67 26.98 -22.75
C THR A 43 -35.71 27.18 -23.94
N VAL A 44 -36.27 27.27 -25.12
CA VAL A 44 -35.54 27.54 -26.35
C VAL A 44 -35.82 28.96 -26.87
N THR A 45 -34.81 29.62 -27.41
CA THR A 45 -34.91 30.97 -27.96
C THR A 45 -34.20 31.01 -29.30
N ALA A 46 -34.82 31.64 -30.31
CA ALA A 46 -34.23 31.86 -31.63
C ALA A 46 -34.70 33.20 -32.22
N SER A 47 -34.06 33.66 -33.30
CA SER A 47 -34.43 34.88 -34.01
C SER A 47 -35.68 34.75 -34.86
N THR A 48 -36.14 33.53 -35.16
CA THR A 48 -37.34 33.24 -35.93
C THR A 48 -38.18 32.15 -35.29
N LYS A 49 -39.50 32.14 -35.58
CA LYS A 49 -40.39 31.06 -35.14
C LYS A 49 -39.99 29.68 -35.68
N LYS A 50 -39.44 29.63 -36.93
CA LYS A 50 -38.90 28.39 -37.50
C LYS A 50 -37.67 27.90 -36.75
N GLY A 51 -36.76 28.82 -36.35
CA GLY A 51 -35.58 28.50 -35.55
C GLY A 51 -35.93 27.96 -34.18
N VAL A 52 -36.98 28.44 -33.52
CA VAL A 52 -37.47 27.86 -32.24
C VAL A 52 -37.92 26.42 -32.45
N LYS A 53 -38.65 26.09 -33.52
CA LYS A 53 -39.08 24.71 -33.83
C LYS A 53 -37.90 23.76 -34.04
N ILE A 54 -36.85 24.22 -34.74
CA ILE A 54 -35.60 23.45 -34.98
C ILE A 54 -34.91 23.17 -33.66
N LYS A 55 -34.63 24.19 -32.86
CA LYS A 55 -33.99 24.04 -31.55
C LYS A 55 -34.83 23.19 -30.60
N ALA A 56 -36.14 23.25 -30.64
CA ALA A 56 -37.02 22.38 -29.82
C ALA A 56 -36.81 20.90 -30.17
N ARG A 57 -36.69 20.56 -31.47
CA ARG A 57 -36.39 19.19 -31.90
C ARG A 57 -34.99 18.75 -31.45
N GLU A 58 -33.98 19.63 -31.56
CA GLU A 58 -32.58 19.34 -31.13
C GLU A 58 -32.54 18.99 -29.62
N VAL A 59 -33.18 19.79 -28.74
CA VAL A 59 -33.18 19.51 -27.30
C VAL A 59 -33.97 18.27 -26.92
N ILE A 60 -35.06 17.92 -27.65
CA ILE A 60 -35.81 16.68 -27.46
C ILE A 60 -34.93 15.49 -27.89
N ASN A 61 -34.30 15.57 -29.05
CA ASN A 61 -33.38 14.51 -29.53
C ASN A 61 -32.21 14.31 -28.59
N ALA A 62 -31.62 15.39 -28.08
CA ALA A 62 -30.58 15.34 -27.08
C ALA A 62 -31.03 14.66 -25.76
N PHE A 63 -32.25 14.98 -25.28
CA PHE A 63 -32.83 14.35 -24.11
C PHE A 63 -33.06 12.85 -24.31
N VAL A 64 -33.57 12.43 -25.47
CA VAL A 64 -33.74 11.01 -25.83
C VAL A 64 -32.38 10.31 -25.91
N ALA A 65 -31.42 10.91 -26.62
CA ALA A 65 -30.05 10.38 -26.76
C ALA A 65 -29.34 10.24 -25.43
N ASN A 66 -29.62 11.14 -24.47
CA ASN A 66 -29.11 11.07 -23.10
C ASN A 66 -29.84 10.06 -22.19
N GLY A 67 -30.77 9.25 -22.75
CA GLY A 67 -31.53 8.24 -22.01
C GLY A 67 -32.64 8.85 -21.15
N TYR A 68 -33.35 9.83 -21.69
CA TYR A 68 -34.47 10.51 -21.07
C TYR A 68 -34.16 11.19 -19.73
N THR A 69 -32.98 11.83 -19.64
CA THR A 69 -32.58 12.62 -18.45
C THR A 69 -31.97 13.96 -18.86
N VAL A 70 -32.19 14.99 -18.05
CA VAL A 70 -31.54 16.31 -18.19
C VAL A 70 -30.19 16.36 -17.46
N LYS A 71 -29.88 15.34 -16.63
CA LYS A 71 -28.59 15.27 -15.97
C LYS A 71 -27.54 14.77 -16.94
N ASP A 72 -26.43 15.50 -17.00
CA ASP A 72 -25.24 15.03 -17.73
C ASP A 72 -24.80 13.70 -17.09
N LYS A 73 -24.93 12.62 -17.85
CA LYS A 73 -24.23 11.38 -17.49
C LYS A 73 -22.76 11.64 -17.77
N PRO A 74 -21.88 11.47 -16.77
CA PRO A 74 -20.45 11.56 -17.07
C PRO A 74 -20.15 10.52 -18.14
N THR A 75 -19.83 11.01 -19.35
CA THR A 75 -19.57 10.15 -20.50
C THR A 75 -18.15 9.61 -20.37
N ILE A 76 -18.02 8.51 -19.62
CA ILE A 76 -16.73 7.79 -19.47
C ILE A 76 -16.53 6.99 -20.76
N THR A 77 -15.59 7.44 -21.60
CA THR A 77 -15.33 6.84 -22.91
C THR A 77 -13.97 6.17 -22.98
N THR A 78 -13.00 6.65 -22.21
CA THR A 78 -11.62 6.18 -22.22
C THR A 78 -11.26 5.42 -20.94
N TYR A 79 -10.21 4.61 -21.03
CA TYR A 79 -9.67 3.90 -19.86
C TYR A 79 -9.18 4.88 -18.79
N LYS A 80 -8.54 6.00 -19.18
CA LYS A 80 -8.05 7.02 -18.26
C LYS A 80 -9.18 7.65 -17.44
N GLU A 81 -10.31 7.96 -18.06
CA GLU A 81 -11.49 8.48 -17.38
C GLU A 81 -12.05 7.44 -16.40
N LEU A 82 -12.17 6.18 -16.82
CA LEU A 82 -12.60 5.09 -15.96
C LEU A 82 -11.66 4.89 -14.77
N ALA A 83 -10.35 4.88 -15.01
CA ALA A 83 -9.33 4.72 -13.97
C ALA A 83 -9.40 5.86 -12.93
N LYS A 84 -9.69 7.09 -13.36
CA LYS A 84 -9.86 8.24 -12.47
C LYS A 84 -11.07 8.07 -11.56
N VAL A 85 -12.24 7.75 -12.11
CA VAL A 85 -13.48 7.57 -11.32
C VAL A 85 -13.35 6.37 -10.37
N TRP A 86 -12.73 5.27 -10.84
CA TRP A 86 -12.41 4.13 -10.00
C TRP A 86 -11.48 4.53 -8.85
N TRP A 87 -10.43 5.32 -9.14
CA TRP A 87 -9.47 5.77 -8.13
C TRP A 87 -10.11 6.62 -7.05
N ASP A 88 -10.99 7.53 -7.44
CA ASP A 88 -11.72 8.39 -6.49
C ASP A 88 -12.59 7.60 -5.51
N SER A 89 -13.11 6.46 -5.93
CA SER A 89 -13.85 5.53 -5.07
C SER A 89 -12.90 4.64 -4.24
N TYR A 90 -11.83 4.12 -4.86
CA TYR A 90 -10.95 3.12 -4.26
C TYR A 90 -9.99 3.72 -3.22
N LYS A 91 -9.47 4.94 -3.44
CA LYS A 91 -8.43 5.56 -2.59
C LYS A 91 -8.80 5.66 -1.11
N ASN A 92 -10.10 5.72 -0.80
CA ASN A 92 -10.63 5.83 0.57
C ASN A 92 -10.87 4.47 1.24
N THR A 93 -10.70 3.36 0.50
CA THR A 93 -10.89 2.00 1.03
C THR A 93 -9.59 1.37 1.52
N VAL A 94 -8.46 2.04 1.33
CA VAL A 94 -7.12 1.49 1.61
C VAL A 94 -6.29 2.41 2.48
N LYS A 95 -5.36 1.83 3.24
CA LYS A 95 -4.41 2.59 4.08
C LYS A 95 -3.49 3.47 3.21
N PRO A 96 -2.96 4.60 3.74
CA PRO A 96 -2.14 5.58 3.00
C PRO A 96 -0.99 4.96 2.19
N ASN A 97 -0.23 4.04 2.77
CA ASN A 97 0.87 3.35 2.08
C ASN A 97 0.41 2.54 0.86
N THR A 98 -0.74 1.86 0.97
CA THR A 98 -1.33 1.09 -0.14
C THR A 98 -1.84 2.04 -1.21
N ARG A 99 -2.49 3.14 -0.80
CA ARG A 99 -2.98 4.18 -1.70
C ARG A 99 -1.87 4.65 -2.64
N GLN A 100 -0.77 5.12 -2.09
CA GLN A 100 0.32 5.69 -2.87
C GLN A 100 1.03 4.65 -3.76
N SER A 101 1.18 3.42 -3.27
CA SER A 101 1.74 2.33 -4.08
C SER A 101 0.83 1.99 -5.26
N MET A 102 -0.49 1.91 -5.04
CA MET A 102 -1.45 1.60 -6.09
C MET A 102 -1.59 2.75 -7.10
N GLU A 103 -1.61 4.00 -6.63
CA GLU A 103 -1.59 5.18 -7.49
C GLU A 103 -0.37 5.20 -8.41
N GLY A 104 0.81 4.91 -7.84
CA GLY A 104 2.05 4.77 -8.60
C GLY A 104 1.96 3.70 -9.68
N LEU A 105 1.39 2.53 -9.37
CA LEU A 105 1.21 1.44 -10.35
C LEU A 105 0.28 1.87 -11.49
N VAL A 106 -0.84 2.50 -11.18
CA VAL A 106 -1.78 2.98 -12.20
C VAL A 106 -1.12 4.04 -13.08
N ARG A 107 -0.50 5.06 -12.47
CA ARG A 107 0.11 6.18 -13.18
C ARG A 107 1.29 5.78 -14.05
N VAL A 108 2.17 4.89 -13.54
CA VAL A 108 3.44 4.55 -14.21
C VAL A 108 3.30 3.40 -15.19
N HIS A 109 2.39 2.45 -14.93
CA HIS A 109 2.33 1.22 -15.72
C HIS A 109 1.04 1.01 -16.49
N LEU A 110 -0.12 1.47 -15.98
CA LEU A 110 -1.39 1.21 -16.65
C LEU A 110 -1.81 2.36 -17.57
N LEU A 111 -1.75 3.59 -17.09
CA LEU A 111 -2.16 4.76 -17.91
C LEU A 111 -1.32 4.97 -19.17
N PRO A 112 0.02 4.79 -19.17
CA PRO A 112 0.80 4.92 -20.40
C PRO A 112 0.47 3.85 -21.45
N VAL A 113 -0.09 2.73 -21.02
CA VAL A 113 -0.43 1.60 -21.94
C VAL A 113 -1.87 1.66 -22.40
N PHE A 114 -2.81 1.86 -21.48
CA PHE A 114 -4.24 1.73 -21.76
C PHE A 114 -4.99 3.06 -21.73
N GLY A 115 -4.40 4.14 -21.19
CA GLY A 115 -5.09 5.38 -20.86
C GLY A 115 -5.92 5.96 -22.01
N ASP A 116 -5.38 5.99 -23.20
CA ASP A 116 -6.00 6.60 -24.39
C ASP A 116 -6.93 5.64 -25.14
N TYR A 117 -6.99 4.36 -24.74
CA TYR A 117 -7.92 3.42 -25.37
C TYR A 117 -9.37 3.80 -25.05
N LYS A 118 -10.20 3.84 -26.10
CA LYS A 118 -11.65 3.84 -25.92
C LYS A 118 -12.08 2.52 -25.30
N LEU A 119 -12.88 2.55 -24.25
CA LEU A 119 -13.33 1.34 -23.53
C LEU A 119 -14.01 0.32 -24.47
N SER A 120 -14.78 0.80 -25.46
CA SER A 120 -15.40 -0.04 -26.49
C SER A 120 -14.41 -0.75 -27.43
N LYS A 121 -13.14 -0.34 -27.43
CA LYS A 121 -12.09 -0.93 -28.28
C LYS A 121 -11.07 -1.72 -27.47
N LEU A 122 -11.14 -1.69 -26.14
CA LEU A 122 -10.24 -2.45 -25.28
C LEU A 122 -10.76 -3.91 -25.15
N THR A 123 -10.13 -4.80 -25.89
CA THR A 123 -10.52 -6.22 -25.99
C THR A 123 -9.56 -7.13 -25.25
N THR A 124 -9.99 -8.37 -24.94
CA THR A 124 -9.15 -9.38 -24.30
C THR A 124 -7.83 -9.65 -25.04
N PRO A 125 -7.77 -9.76 -26.38
CA PRO A 125 -6.50 -9.93 -27.09
C PRO A 125 -5.51 -8.78 -26.89
N ILE A 126 -5.97 -7.54 -26.84
CA ILE A 126 -5.11 -6.37 -26.59
C ILE A 126 -4.49 -6.46 -25.18
N ILE A 127 -5.31 -6.79 -24.17
CA ILE A 127 -4.82 -6.92 -22.80
C ILE A 127 -3.87 -8.14 -22.69
N GLN A 128 -4.20 -9.26 -23.34
CA GLN A 128 -3.35 -10.44 -23.36
C GLN A 128 -1.96 -10.13 -23.95
N GLN A 129 -1.92 -9.45 -25.07
CA GLN A 129 -0.65 -9.06 -25.70
C GLN A 129 0.21 -8.22 -24.75
N GLN A 130 -0.43 -7.29 -24.03
CA GLN A 130 0.30 -6.43 -23.10
C GLN A 130 0.79 -7.20 -21.87
N VAL A 131 -0.03 -8.12 -21.33
CA VAL A 131 0.37 -8.97 -20.19
C VAL A 131 1.54 -9.87 -20.59
N ASN A 132 1.52 -10.43 -21.80
CA ASN A 132 2.64 -11.19 -22.34
C ASN A 132 3.92 -10.34 -22.44
N LYS A 133 3.83 -9.10 -22.97
CA LYS A 133 4.97 -8.17 -23.02
C LYS A 133 5.54 -7.85 -21.64
N TRP A 134 4.70 -7.66 -20.62
CA TRP A 134 5.16 -7.44 -19.24
C TRP A 134 5.85 -8.68 -18.68
N ALA A 135 5.26 -9.88 -18.92
CA ALA A 135 5.83 -11.14 -18.47
C ALA A 135 7.20 -11.41 -19.11
N ASP A 136 7.32 -11.22 -20.44
CA ASP A 136 8.57 -11.43 -21.17
C ASP A 136 9.69 -10.51 -20.67
N LYS A 137 9.41 -9.20 -20.52
CA LYS A 137 10.38 -8.25 -19.96
C LYS A 137 10.81 -8.62 -18.54
N ALA A 138 9.84 -8.99 -17.68
CA ALA A 138 10.12 -9.36 -16.29
C ALA A 138 10.91 -10.67 -16.20
N ASN A 139 10.58 -11.68 -17.01
CA ASN A 139 11.26 -12.98 -17.02
C ASN A 139 12.68 -12.86 -17.58
N ARG A 140 12.92 -11.99 -18.58
CA ARG A 140 14.27 -11.68 -19.08
C ARG A 140 15.08 -10.79 -18.13
N GLY A 141 14.46 -10.21 -17.10
CA GLY A 141 15.14 -9.31 -16.16
C GLY A 141 15.54 -7.97 -16.77
N GLU A 142 14.79 -7.49 -17.76
CA GLU A 142 15.07 -6.20 -18.43
C GLU A 142 15.03 -5.03 -17.43
N LYS A 143 15.93 -4.07 -17.60
CA LYS A 143 15.97 -2.85 -16.77
C LYS A 143 14.64 -2.09 -16.89
N GLY A 144 14.05 -1.75 -15.75
CA GLY A 144 12.76 -1.05 -15.69
C GLY A 144 11.54 -1.98 -15.81
N ALA A 145 11.71 -3.28 -16.02
CA ALA A 145 10.61 -4.24 -16.00
C ALA A 145 10.02 -4.37 -14.60
N PHE A 146 8.68 -4.38 -14.50
CA PHE A 146 8.00 -4.60 -13.23
C PHE A 146 7.86 -6.11 -12.96
N ALA A 147 8.67 -6.62 -12.03
CA ALA A 147 8.78 -8.04 -11.75
C ALA A 147 7.47 -8.71 -11.30
N ASN A 148 6.52 -7.94 -10.75
CA ASN A 148 5.20 -8.46 -10.33
C ASN A 148 4.10 -8.04 -11.32
N TYR A 149 4.24 -8.43 -12.58
CA TYR A 149 3.27 -8.12 -13.64
C TYR A 149 1.86 -8.66 -13.36
N SER A 150 1.73 -9.73 -12.58
CA SER A 150 0.43 -10.22 -12.13
C SER A 150 -0.33 -9.17 -11.31
N LEU A 151 0.38 -8.35 -10.50
CA LEU A 151 -0.22 -7.25 -9.75
C LEU A 151 -0.74 -6.16 -10.68
N LEU A 152 -0.02 -5.85 -11.78
CA LEU A 152 -0.49 -4.90 -12.80
C LEU A 152 -1.77 -5.40 -13.46
N HIS A 153 -1.79 -6.66 -13.86
CA HIS A 153 -2.98 -7.29 -14.44
C HIS A 153 -4.16 -7.28 -13.47
N ASN A 154 -3.95 -7.67 -12.21
CA ASN A 154 -4.99 -7.67 -11.18
C ASN A 154 -5.55 -6.27 -10.94
N MET A 155 -4.71 -5.25 -11.00
CA MET A 155 -5.14 -3.85 -10.89
C MET A 155 -5.98 -3.43 -12.10
N ASN A 156 -5.52 -3.75 -13.31
CA ASN A 156 -6.30 -3.54 -14.53
C ASN A 156 -7.67 -4.22 -14.47
N LYS A 157 -7.70 -5.49 -14.03
CA LYS A 157 -8.95 -6.25 -13.85
C LYS A 157 -9.91 -5.58 -12.86
N ARG A 158 -9.41 -4.98 -11.77
CA ARG A 158 -10.22 -4.24 -10.79
C ARG A 158 -10.81 -2.96 -11.38
N ILE A 159 -10.04 -2.19 -12.15
CA ILE A 159 -10.50 -0.96 -12.81
C ILE A 159 -11.63 -1.30 -13.79
N LEU A 160 -11.43 -2.31 -14.63
CA LEU A 160 -12.44 -2.73 -15.60
C LEU A 160 -13.68 -3.38 -14.94
N LYS A 161 -13.50 -4.12 -13.83
CA LYS A 161 -14.61 -4.63 -13.03
C LYS A 161 -15.50 -3.49 -12.50
N TYR A 162 -14.87 -2.39 -12.07
CA TYR A 162 -15.60 -1.21 -11.66
C TYR A 162 -16.39 -0.60 -12.83
N GLY A 163 -15.82 -0.57 -14.04
CA GLY A 163 -16.51 -0.13 -15.25
C GLY A 163 -17.76 -0.93 -15.57
N VAL A 164 -17.74 -2.25 -15.30
CA VAL A 164 -18.94 -3.10 -15.39
C VAL A 164 -19.95 -2.74 -14.31
N ALA A 165 -19.50 -2.55 -13.07
CA ALA A 165 -20.39 -2.22 -11.94
C ALA A 165 -21.14 -0.89 -12.14
N ILE A 166 -20.48 0.10 -12.77
CA ILE A 166 -21.13 1.40 -13.10
C ILE A 166 -21.77 1.41 -14.50
N GLN A 167 -21.88 0.25 -15.15
CA GLN A 167 -22.55 0.05 -16.44
C GLN A 167 -21.96 0.85 -17.62
N VAL A 168 -20.66 1.17 -17.56
CA VAL A 168 -19.92 1.84 -18.64
C VAL A 168 -19.45 0.84 -19.70
N ILE A 169 -19.16 -0.39 -19.30
CA ILE A 169 -18.87 -1.53 -20.17
C ILE A 169 -19.75 -2.72 -19.76
N GLN A 170 -20.12 -3.55 -20.74
CA GLN A 170 -21.02 -4.69 -20.50
C GLN A 170 -20.30 -5.88 -19.85
N TYR A 171 -19.03 -6.10 -20.17
CA TYR A 171 -18.21 -7.17 -19.60
C TYR A 171 -16.79 -6.69 -19.36
N ASN A 172 -16.05 -7.43 -18.52
CA ASN A 172 -14.67 -7.11 -18.22
C ASN A 172 -13.71 -7.91 -19.13
N PRO A 173 -13.05 -7.26 -20.12
CA PRO A 173 -12.17 -7.95 -21.05
C PRO A 173 -10.87 -8.47 -20.43
N ALA A 174 -10.60 -8.16 -19.15
CA ALA A 174 -9.45 -8.69 -18.43
C ALA A 174 -9.76 -10.00 -17.67
N ASN A 175 -11.00 -10.49 -17.67
CA ASN A 175 -11.33 -11.71 -16.91
C ASN A 175 -10.66 -12.96 -17.46
N ASP A 176 -10.65 -13.12 -18.78
CA ASP A 176 -10.21 -14.33 -19.47
C ASP A 176 -8.75 -14.23 -19.97
N VAL A 177 -8.03 -13.22 -19.48
CA VAL A 177 -6.60 -13.07 -19.78
C VAL A 177 -5.79 -14.10 -19.02
N ILE A 178 -4.99 -14.86 -19.73
CA ILE A 178 -4.05 -15.84 -19.17
C ILE A 178 -2.78 -15.11 -18.73
N VAL A 179 -2.48 -15.13 -17.45
CA VAL A 179 -1.25 -14.56 -16.92
C VAL A 179 -0.13 -15.59 -17.02
N PRO A 180 0.93 -15.35 -17.83
CA PRO A 180 2.06 -16.26 -17.94
C PRO A 180 2.69 -16.58 -16.58
N ARG A 181 3.18 -17.79 -16.42
CA ARG A 181 3.86 -18.20 -15.19
C ARG A 181 5.16 -17.41 -15.03
N LYS A 182 5.36 -16.85 -13.85
CA LYS A 182 6.64 -16.22 -13.50
C LYS A 182 7.71 -17.31 -13.48
N GLN A 183 8.80 -17.09 -14.22
CA GLN A 183 9.96 -17.95 -14.10
C GLN A 183 10.50 -17.81 -12.67
N GLN A 184 10.58 -18.93 -11.96
CA GLN A 184 11.19 -18.95 -10.64
C GLN A 184 12.69 -18.70 -10.85
N LYS A 185 13.13 -17.50 -10.57
CA LYS A 185 14.54 -17.32 -10.19
C LYS A 185 14.69 -18.03 -8.85
N GLU A 186 15.80 -18.77 -8.68
CA GLU A 186 16.14 -19.31 -7.37
C GLU A 186 15.92 -18.22 -6.34
N LYS A 187 15.10 -18.50 -5.32
CA LYS A 187 14.89 -17.55 -4.24
C LYS A 187 16.25 -17.34 -3.61
N ALA A 188 16.79 -16.13 -3.73
CA ALA A 188 17.98 -15.78 -2.96
C ALA A 188 17.72 -16.19 -1.50
N PRO A 189 18.64 -16.91 -0.84
CA PRO A 189 18.47 -17.32 0.54
C PRO A 189 18.13 -16.08 1.39
N VAL A 190 17.26 -16.25 2.37
CA VAL A 190 16.90 -15.18 3.29
C VAL A 190 18.17 -14.77 4.01
N LYS A 191 18.60 -13.53 3.76
CA LYS A 191 19.84 -13.02 4.37
C LYS A 191 19.59 -12.76 5.86
N HIS A 192 20.20 -13.53 6.72
CA HIS A 192 20.31 -13.34 8.16
C HIS A 192 21.78 -13.52 8.57
N LEU A 193 22.15 -13.06 9.74
CA LEU A 193 23.47 -13.30 10.30
C LEU A 193 23.48 -14.67 11.00
N ASN A 194 24.46 -15.50 10.69
CA ASN A 194 24.72 -16.70 11.48
C ASN A 194 25.39 -16.35 12.84
N ASN A 195 25.58 -17.32 13.71
CA ASN A 195 26.10 -17.09 15.06
C ASN A 195 27.48 -16.39 15.07
N LYS A 196 28.37 -16.77 14.13
CA LYS A 196 29.70 -16.18 14.01
C LYS A 196 29.62 -14.73 13.52
N GLU A 197 28.83 -14.50 12.48
CA GLU A 197 28.64 -13.18 11.89
C GLU A 197 27.92 -12.24 12.87
N LEU A 198 26.92 -12.75 13.61
CA LEU A 198 26.22 -11.99 14.63
C LEU A 198 27.17 -11.58 15.75
N LYS A 199 27.97 -12.52 16.26
CA LYS A 199 28.98 -12.23 17.28
C LYS A 199 29.94 -11.17 16.78
N GLN A 200 30.51 -11.31 15.60
CA GLN A 200 31.45 -10.37 14.99
C GLN A 200 30.82 -8.98 14.84
N PHE A 201 29.55 -8.89 14.44
CA PHE A 201 28.84 -7.62 14.34
C PHE A 201 28.61 -6.97 15.71
N LEU A 202 28.23 -7.74 16.73
CA LEU A 202 28.03 -7.23 18.09
C LEU A 202 29.37 -6.77 18.72
N ASP A 203 30.44 -7.55 18.57
CA ASP A 203 31.78 -7.20 19.03
C ASP A 203 32.24 -5.87 18.37
N TYR A 204 32.00 -5.70 17.06
CA TYR A 204 32.27 -4.45 16.36
C TYR A 204 31.48 -3.27 16.93
N LEU A 205 30.17 -3.44 17.17
CA LEU A 205 29.35 -2.37 17.76
C LEU A 205 29.88 -1.92 19.13
N ASP A 206 30.44 -2.82 19.89
CA ASP A 206 31.00 -2.53 21.21
C ASP A 206 32.34 -1.76 21.13
N THR A 207 33.00 -1.72 19.96
CA THR A 207 34.20 -0.88 19.72
C THR A 207 33.88 0.57 19.39
N LEU A 208 32.63 0.88 19.09
CA LEU A 208 32.21 2.23 18.69
C LEU A 208 32.26 3.20 19.88
N ASP A 209 32.70 4.42 19.64
CA ASP A 209 32.68 5.48 20.66
C ASP A 209 31.24 5.86 21.03
N GLN A 210 30.80 5.43 22.21
CA GLN A 210 29.47 5.67 22.76
C GLN A 210 29.31 7.09 23.34
N SER A 211 30.36 7.89 23.42
CA SER A 211 30.24 9.32 23.75
C SER A 211 29.58 10.09 22.61
N ASN A 212 29.76 9.64 21.38
CA ASN A 212 29.06 10.14 20.20
C ASN A 212 27.62 9.63 20.20
N TYR A 213 26.67 10.55 20.26
CA TYR A 213 25.23 10.19 20.30
C TYR A 213 24.77 9.40 19.06
N GLU A 214 25.33 9.66 17.88
CA GLU A 214 24.94 8.94 16.66
C GLU A 214 25.35 7.47 16.73
N ASN A 215 26.56 7.18 17.23
CA ASN A 215 27.02 5.81 17.46
C ASN A 215 26.16 5.12 18.53
N LEU A 216 25.92 5.81 19.65
CA LEU A 216 25.08 5.27 20.72
C LEU A 216 23.66 4.96 20.23
N PHE A 217 23.05 5.86 19.44
CA PHE A 217 21.77 5.65 18.81
C PHE A 217 21.77 4.37 17.95
N ASP A 218 22.79 4.19 17.08
CA ASP A 218 22.88 3.04 16.19
C ASP A 218 23.06 1.74 16.96
N ILE A 219 23.93 1.72 17.96
CA ILE A 219 24.17 0.56 18.83
C ILE A 219 22.84 0.13 19.49
N VAL A 220 22.16 1.07 20.13
CA VAL A 220 20.93 0.77 20.88
C VAL A 220 19.81 0.34 19.94
N LEU A 221 19.65 1.01 18.79
CA LEU A 221 18.65 0.61 17.78
C LEU A 221 18.88 -0.81 17.27
N TYR A 222 20.13 -1.13 16.86
CA TYR A 222 20.41 -2.44 16.27
C TYR A 222 20.31 -3.56 17.31
N LYS A 223 20.83 -3.37 18.51
CA LYS A 223 20.68 -4.34 19.61
C LYS A 223 19.21 -4.52 20.00
N THR A 224 18.41 -3.45 20.05
CA THR A 224 16.96 -3.55 20.32
C THR A 224 16.22 -4.33 19.22
N LEU A 225 16.54 -4.08 17.93
CA LEU A 225 15.95 -4.82 16.81
C LEU A 225 16.32 -6.31 16.87
N LEU A 226 17.54 -6.63 17.24
CA LEU A 226 18.02 -8.01 17.41
C LEU A 226 17.38 -8.69 18.62
N ALA A 227 17.22 -8.00 19.76
CA ALA A 227 16.62 -8.54 20.98
C ALA A 227 15.10 -8.75 20.88
N THR A 228 14.40 -7.93 20.09
CA THR A 228 12.93 -7.95 20.01
C THR A 228 12.38 -8.58 18.74
N GLY A 229 13.15 -8.56 17.66
CA GLY A 229 12.68 -8.92 16.33
C GLY A 229 11.61 -7.99 15.77
N CYS A 230 11.36 -6.81 16.36
CA CYS A 230 10.35 -5.87 15.87
C CYS A 230 10.73 -5.31 14.49
N ARG A 231 9.75 -4.79 13.75
CA ARG A 231 10.00 -4.13 12.47
C ARG A 231 10.64 -2.76 12.69
N ILE A 232 11.50 -2.31 11.79
CA ILE A 232 12.13 -0.97 11.88
C ILE A 232 11.09 0.15 12.08
N GLY A 233 9.94 0.10 11.38
CA GLY A 233 8.89 1.08 11.55
C GLY A 233 8.20 1.01 12.92
N GLU A 234 8.16 -0.14 13.57
CA GLU A 234 7.68 -0.31 14.95
C GLU A 234 8.68 0.31 15.93
N ALA A 235 9.97 -0.02 15.79
CA ALA A 235 11.03 0.55 16.62
C ALA A 235 11.08 2.09 16.54
N LEU A 236 11.03 2.66 15.33
CA LEU A 236 11.09 4.10 15.14
C LEU A 236 9.83 4.84 15.61
N ALA A 237 8.73 4.13 15.85
CA ALA A 237 7.50 4.67 16.41
C ALA A 237 7.44 4.62 17.93
N LEU A 238 8.38 3.93 18.60
CA LEU A 238 8.40 3.77 20.06
C LEU A 238 8.55 5.10 20.78
N GLU A 239 7.72 5.30 21.77
CA GLU A 239 7.84 6.34 22.78
C GLU A 239 8.28 5.73 24.10
N TRP A 240 8.88 6.51 25.00
CA TRP A 240 9.29 6.02 26.30
C TRP A 240 8.12 5.51 27.15
N SER A 241 6.90 5.97 26.88
CA SER A 241 5.66 5.45 27.46
C SER A 241 5.29 4.03 27.01
N ASP A 242 5.84 3.57 25.87
CA ASP A 242 5.64 2.20 25.39
C ASP A 242 6.62 1.20 26.00
N ILE A 243 7.55 1.65 26.85
CA ILE A 243 8.58 0.80 27.46
C ILE A 243 8.41 0.81 28.98
N ASP A 244 7.99 -0.31 29.53
CA ASP A 244 8.02 -0.57 30.95
C ASP A 244 9.45 -0.98 31.36
N LEU A 245 10.19 0.01 31.86
CA LEU A 245 11.59 -0.18 32.29
C LEU A 245 11.70 -0.90 33.65
N ASP A 246 10.63 -1.07 34.38
CA ASP A 246 10.64 -1.79 35.66
C ASP A 246 10.43 -3.29 35.43
N ASN A 247 9.51 -3.66 34.55
CA ASN A 247 9.21 -5.04 34.22
C ASN A 247 9.94 -5.55 32.97
N GLY A 248 10.66 -4.69 32.24
CA GLY A 248 11.39 -5.09 31.03
C GLY A 248 10.47 -5.50 29.88
N ILE A 249 9.44 -4.70 29.61
CA ILE A 249 8.46 -4.97 28.55
C ILE A 249 8.42 -3.82 27.53
N ILE A 250 8.41 -4.15 26.25
CA ILE A 250 8.19 -3.20 25.15
C ILE A 250 6.84 -3.49 24.51
N SER A 251 5.90 -2.52 24.57
CA SER A 251 4.57 -2.60 23.97
C SER A 251 4.59 -2.09 22.54
N ILE A 252 4.32 -2.96 21.57
CA ILE A 252 4.19 -2.60 20.16
C ILE A 252 2.72 -2.30 19.87
N ASN A 253 2.39 -1.04 19.65
CA ASN A 253 1.01 -0.56 19.44
C ASN A 253 0.88 0.35 18.21
N LYS A 254 1.99 0.72 17.57
CA LYS A 254 2.05 1.64 16.44
C LYS A 254 3.24 1.33 15.52
N THR A 255 3.22 1.90 14.32
CA THR A 255 4.31 1.78 13.36
C THR A 255 4.46 3.05 12.55
N LEU A 256 5.69 3.47 12.33
CA LEU A 256 6.03 4.59 11.46
C LEU A 256 6.12 4.13 10.00
N ASN A 257 5.44 4.82 9.10
CA ASN A 257 5.54 4.56 7.69
C ASN A 257 6.67 5.39 7.03
N ARG A 258 6.97 5.13 5.75
CA ARG A 258 8.00 5.86 4.99
C ARG A 258 7.70 7.35 4.78
N TYR A 259 6.47 7.79 5.07
CA TYR A 259 6.00 9.18 4.94
C TYR A 259 5.99 9.92 6.27
N GLN A 260 6.61 9.33 7.29
CA GLN A 260 6.69 9.90 8.64
C GLN A 260 5.31 9.99 9.34
N GLU A 261 4.37 9.12 8.98
CA GLU A 261 3.06 9.03 9.59
C GLU A 261 2.98 7.81 10.50
N ILE A 262 2.42 8.00 11.69
CA ILE A 262 2.11 6.90 12.60
C ILE A 262 0.84 6.20 12.13
N ASN A 263 0.90 4.89 12.04
CA ASN A 263 -0.23 4.02 11.73
C ASN A 263 -0.43 2.98 12.83
N SER A 264 -1.69 2.60 13.02
CA SER A 264 -2.00 1.41 13.82
C SER A 264 -1.47 0.14 13.16
N PRO A 265 -1.19 -0.93 13.91
CA PRO A 265 -0.89 -2.24 13.36
C PRO A 265 -1.94 -2.70 12.35
N LYS A 266 -1.55 -3.62 11.46
CA LYS A 266 -2.45 -4.10 10.40
C LYS A 266 -3.53 -5.05 10.90
N SER A 267 -3.29 -5.74 12.01
CA SER A 267 -4.15 -6.72 12.63
C SER A 267 -4.15 -6.56 14.15
N SER A 268 -5.10 -7.17 14.85
CA SER A 268 -5.11 -7.24 16.32
C SER A 268 -3.87 -7.90 16.89
N ALA A 269 -3.32 -8.91 16.20
CA ALA A 269 -2.07 -9.56 16.59
C ALA A 269 -0.84 -8.64 16.50
N GLY A 270 -0.96 -7.49 15.85
CA GLY A 270 0.09 -6.47 15.80
C GLY A 270 0.28 -5.70 17.09
N TYR A 271 -0.74 -5.71 17.97
CA TYR A 271 -0.65 -5.20 19.35
C TYR A 271 -0.09 -6.31 20.21
N ARG A 272 1.12 -6.13 20.74
CA ARG A 272 1.79 -7.15 21.52
C ARG A 272 2.82 -6.56 22.47
N ASP A 273 2.98 -7.23 23.58
CA ASP A 273 4.01 -6.95 24.57
C ASP A 273 5.18 -7.92 24.38
N ILE A 274 6.38 -7.36 24.30
CA ILE A 274 7.62 -8.10 24.07
C ILE A 274 8.49 -7.99 25.33
N PRO A 275 8.59 -9.06 26.14
CA PRO A 275 9.57 -9.12 27.22
C PRO A 275 11.00 -9.04 26.65
N ILE A 276 11.86 -8.26 27.31
CA ILE A 276 13.27 -8.12 26.96
C ILE A 276 14.18 -8.64 28.07
N ASP A 277 15.38 -9.06 27.67
CA ASP A 277 16.39 -9.51 28.61
C ASP A 277 17.00 -8.36 29.44
N ASN A 278 17.63 -8.70 30.54
CA ASN A 278 18.22 -7.73 31.48
C ASN A 278 19.32 -6.85 30.86
N ALA A 279 20.08 -7.37 29.90
CA ALA A 279 21.13 -6.59 29.23
C ALA A 279 20.52 -5.52 28.33
N THR A 280 19.48 -5.88 27.57
CA THR A 280 18.71 -4.95 26.76
C THR A 280 17.99 -3.90 27.63
N LEU A 281 17.43 -4.30 28.75
CA LEU A 281 16.79 -3.39 29.70
C LEU A 281 17.78 -2.37 30.28
N LEU A 282 18.95 -2.81 30.72
CA LEU A 282 19.98 -1.93 31.25
C LEU A 282 20.49 -0.95 30.19
N MET A 283 20.72 -1.44 28.97
CA MET A 283 21.11 -0.62 27.82
C MET A 283 20.09 0.49 27.54
N LEU A 284 18.79 0.16 27.56
CA LEU A 284 17.73 1.14 27.32
C LEU A 284 17.64 2.17 28.46
N LYS A 285 17.82 1.77 29.73
CA LYS A 285 17.90 2.70 30.87
C LYS A 285 19.04 3.69 30.72
N GLN A 286 20.22 3.22 30.37
CA GLN A 286 21.41 4.06 30.13
C GLN A 286 21.19 5.01 28.94
N TYR A 287 20.64 4.49 27.86
CA TYR A 287 20.30 5.28 26.67
C TYR A 287 19.30 6.40 26.97
N LYS A 288 18.23 6.10 27.73
CA LYS A 288 17.24 7.09 28.18
C LYS A 288 17.91 8.26 28.91
N ASN A 289 18.78 7.96 29.87
CA ASN A 289 19.50 8.96 30.63
C ASN A 289 20.39 9.85 29.72
N ARG A 290 21.12 9.23 28.81
CA ARG A 290 21.97 9.99 27.84
C ARG A 290 21.12 10.86 26.91
N GLN A 291 20.01 10.33 26.42
CA GLN A 291 19.07 11.07 25.58
C GLN A 291 18.46 12.25 26.32
N GLN A 292 18.09 12.09 27.58
CA GLN A 292 17.57 13.19 28.40
C GLN A 292 18.59 14.32 28.58
N VAL A 293 19.84 14.01 28.85
CA VAL A 293 20.91 15.01 28.96
C VAL A 293 21.04 15.78 27.63
N GLN A 294 21.11 15.06 26.51
CA GLN A 294 21.21 15.67 25.17
C GLN A 294 19.99 16.53 24.86
N SER A 295 18.79 16.08 25.25
CA SER A 295 17.53 16.79 25.05
C SER A 295 17.49 18.10 25.85
N TRP A 296 17.92 18.10 27.10
CA TRP A 296 18.00 19.30 27.93
C TRP A 296 19.01 20.32 27.39
N GLN A 297 20.15 19.88 26.88
CA GLN A 297 21.13 20.76 26.23
C GLN A 297 20.52 21.46 25.00
N LEU A 298 19.53 20.83 24.34
CA LEU A 298 18.80 21.40 23.22
C LEU A 298 17.51 22.15 23.63
N GLY A 299 17.27 22.32 24.95
CA GLY A 299 16.12 23.06 25.48
C GLY A 299 14.76 22.43 25.24
N ARG A 300 14.69 21.08 25.13
CA ARG A 300 13.44 20.35 24.87
C ARG A 300 13.35 19.05 25.67
N THR A 301 12.16 18.45 25.69
CA THR A 301 11.92 17.12 26.24
C THR A 301 11.64 16.16 25.08
N GLU A 302 12.35 15.05 25.03
CA GLU A 302 12.18 14.04 24.00
C GLU A 302 11.35 12.88 24.52
N THR A 303 10.29 12.52 23.81
CA THR A 303 9.41 11.39 24.13
C THR A 303 9.67 10.18 23.29
N ILE A 304 10.24 10.37 22.08
CA ILE A 304 10.51 9.31 21.10
C ILE A 304 11.81 8.61 21.47
N VAL A 305 11.78 7.29 21.55
CA VAL A 305 12.95 6.48 21.96
C VAL A 305 14.09 6.66 20.96
N PHE A 306 13.83 6.49 19.66
CA PHE A 306 14.85 6.60 18.62
C PHE A 306 14.77 7.95 17.91
N SER A 307 15.04 9.04 18.66
CA SER A 307 15.09 10.40 18.15
C SER A 307 16.48 10.77 17.64
N VAL A 308 16.52 11.44 16.49
CA VAL A 308 17.73 12.02 15.90
C VAL A 308 17.85 13.53 16.20
N PHE A 309 16.93 14.10 16.95
CA PHE A 309 16.84 15.51 17.35
C PHE A 309 16.68 16.55 16.22
N THR A 310 16.97 16.21 14.99
CA THR A 310 16.83 17.10 13.83
C THR A 310 15.45 17.05 13.21
N GLU A 311 14.80 15.89 13.31
CA GLU A 311 13.50 15.56 12.73
C GLU A 311 12.60 14.96 13.80
N LYS A 312 11.28 15.01 13.59
CA LYS A 312 10.34 14.37 14.52
C LYS A 312 10.60 12.85 14.65
N TYR A 313 10.85 12.19 13.53
CA TYR A 313 11.20 10.76 13.49
C TYR A 313 12.41 10.54 12.59
N ALA A 314 13.22 9.55 12.90
CA ALA A 314 14.34 9.15 12.06
C ALA A 314 13.85 8.50 10.75
N TYR A 315 14.50 8.82 9.63
CA TYR A 315 14.20 8.22 8.33
C TYR A 315 14.89 6.86 8.18
N ALA A 316 14.11 5.79 8.07
CA ALA A 316 14.62 4.43 7.90
C ALA A 316 15.59 4.28 6.72
N CYS A 317 15.43 5.06 5.64
CA CYS A 317 16.35 5.04 4.50
C CYS A 317 17.74 5.62 4.84
N ASN A 318 17.85 6.62 5.72
CA ASN A 318 19.11 7.17 6.18
C ASN A 318 19.79 6.19 7.15
N LEU A 319 19.02 5.63 8.07
CA LEU A 319 19.51 4.59 8.98
C LEU A 319 19.97 3.34 8.21
N ARG A 320 19.32 2.99 7.10
CA ARG A 320 19.77 1.89 6.25
C ARG A 320 21.17 2.15 5.67
N LYS A 321 21.47 3.36 5.20
CA LYS A 321 22.78 3.73 4.71
C LYS A 321 23.86 3.67 5.81
N ARG A 322 23.49 4.01 7.05
CA ARG A 322 24.41 3.89 8.20
C ARG A 322 24.67 2.42 8.51
N LEU A 323 23.61 1.60 8.58
CA LEU A 323 23.72 0.16 8.79
C LEU A 323 24.62 -0.51 7.72
N ASP A 324 24.51 -0.12 6.45
CA ASP A 324 25.36 -0.63 5.37
C ASP A 324 26.86 -0.33 5.61
N LYS A 325 27.18 0.85 6.17
CA LYS A 325 28.54 1.19 6.57
C LYS A 325 29.04 0.34 7.73
N HIS A 326 28.18 0.10 8.74
CA HIS A 326 28.53 -0.74 9.89
C HIS A 326 28.78 -2.20 9.49
N PHE A 327 27.95 -2.79 8.62
CA PHE A 327 28.18 -4.13 8.09
C PHE A 327 29.52 -4.24 7.35
N LYS A 328 29.84 -3.23 6.52
CA LYS A 328 31.11 -3.19 5.81
C LYS A 328 32.30 -3.06 6.78
N ALA A 329 32.18 -2.23 7.81
CA ALA A 329 33.26 -2.03 8.80
C ALA A 329 33.43 -3.26 9.71
N ALA A 330 32.34 -3.96 10.02
CA ALA A 330 32.38 -5.20 10.78
C ALA A 330 32.83 -6.42 9.95
N ASP A 331 33.01 -6.26 8.65
CA ASP A 331 33.34 -7.35 7.70
C ASP A 331 32.37 -8.55 7.79
N VAL A 332 31.05 -8.24 7.82
CA VAL A 332 30.00 -9.25 7.84
C VAL A 332 29.02 -9.05 6.67
N PRO A 333 28.27 -10.09 6.28
CA PRO A 333 27.28 -9.97 5.19
C PRO A 333 26.26 -8.87 5.45
N ASN A 334 26.00 -8.09 4.42
CA ASN A 334 25.00 -7.01 4.50
C ASN A 334 23.59 -7.58 4.51
N VAL A 335 22.91 -7.49 5.67
CA VAL A 335 21.51 -7.85 5.83
C VAL A 335 20.63 -6.60 6.02
N SER A 336 19.34 -6.68 5.71
CA SER A 336 18.43 -5.57 5.94
C SER A 336 17.97 -5.49 7.40
N PHE A 337 17.28 -4.42 7.82
CA PHE A 337 16.58 -4.41 9.10
C PHE A 337 15.62 -5.60 9.25
N HIS A 338 15.03 -6.06 8.16
CA HIS A 338 14.23 -7.28 8.18
C HIS A 338 15.10 -8.53 8.36
N GLY A 339 16.35 -8.49 7.94
CA GLY A 339 17.34 -9.52 8.22
C GLY A 339 17.65 -9.66 9.72
N PHE A 340 17.65 -8.58 10.50
CA PHE A 340 17.77 -8.66 11.97
C PHE A 340 16.60 -9.44 12.59
N ARG A 341 15.39 -9.20 12.10
CA ARG A 341 14.22 -9.99 12.53
C ARG A 341 14.34 -11.47 12.15
N HIS A 342 14.89 -11.79 10.97
CA HIS A 342 15.20 -13.17 10.60
C HIS A 342 16.30 -13.77 11.49
N THR A 343 17.36 -13.00 11.81
CA THR A 343 18.41 -13.41 12.76
C THR A 343 17.79 -13.71 14.13
N HIS A 344 16.96 -12.80 14.67
CA HIS A 344 16.24 -13.02 15.92
C HIS A 344 15.38 -14.30 15.87
N THR A 345 14.60 -14.49 14.80
CA THR A 345 13.79 -15.71 14.61
C THR A 345 14.63 -16.98 14.68
N THR A 346 15.73 -16.98 13.91
CA THR A 346 16.65 -18.12 13.84
C THR A 346 17.28 -18.41 15.21
N MET A 347 17.73 -17.38 15.93
CA MET A 347 18.31 -17.51 17.26
C MET A 347 17.31 -18.04 18.29
N MET A 348 16.08 -17.56 18.27
CA MET A 348 15.01 -18.07 19.15
C MET A 348 14.75 -19.56 18.91
N LEU A 349 14.67 -19.98 17.64
CA LEU A 349 14.46 -21.37 17.26
C LEU A 349 15.67 -22.28 17.60
N TYR A 350 16.88 -21.77 17.48
CA TYR A 350 18.09 -22.49 17.94
C TYR A 350 18.13 -22.63 19.48
N ALA A 351 17.54 -21.69 20.20
CA ALA A 351 17.38 -21.75 21.66
C ALA A 351 16.15 -22.57 22.09
N ASP A 352 15.61 -23.43 21.22
CA ASP A 352 14.48 -24.34 21.47
C ASP A 352 13.17 -23.61 21.86
N ALA A 353 13.03 -22.32 21.52
CA ALA A 353 11.76 -21.62 21.67
C ALA A 353 10.68 -22.21 20.77
N SER A 354 9.46 -22.36 21.29
CA SER A 354 8.37 -22.93 20.50
C SER A 354 8.08 -22.07 19.25
N PRO A 355 7.83 -22.67 18.09
CA PRO A 355 7.48 -21.89 16.88
C PRO A 355 6.25 -20.99 17.08
N LYS A 356 5.34 -21.36 18.00
CA LYS A 356 4.14 -20.59 18.34
C LYS A 356 4.48 -19.34 19.15
N ASP A 357 5.42 -19.43 20.09
CA ASP A 357 5.88 -18.28 20.86
C ASP A 357 6.65 -17.29 19.98
N VAL A 358 7.49 -17.80 19.08
CA VAL A 358 8.17 -16.99 18.07
C VAL A 358 7.17 -16.32 17.14
N GLN A 359 6.13 -17.03 16.71
CA GLN A 359 5.04 -16.47 15.89
C GLN A 359 4.32 -15.32 16.61
N TYR A 360 3.94 -15.51 17.88
CA TYR A 360 3.28 -14.48 18.70
C TYR A 360 4.18 -13.24 18.82
N ARG A 361 5.43 -13.44 19.25
CA ARG A 361 6.42 -12.37 19.47
C ARG A 361 6.65 -11.52 18.20
N LEU A 362 6.58 -12.16 17.03
CA LEU A 362 6.86 -11.53 15.73
C LEU A 362 5.61 -11.08 14.95
N GLU A 363 4.39 -11.34 15.42
CA GLU A 363 3.16 -11.08 14.62
C GLU A 363 3.21 -11.76 13.24
N HIS A 364 3.68 -13.01 13.16
CA HIS A 364 3.60 -13.74 11.90
C HIS A 364 2.16 -14.21 11.68
N SER A 365 1.52 -13.70 10.62
CA SER A 365 0.14 -14.06 10.25
C SER A 365 -0.03 -15.53 9.87
N ASN A 366 1.07 -16.23 9.56
CA ASN A 366 1.07 -17.64 9.21
C ASN A 366 2.30 -18.32 9.85
N LEU A 367 2.05 -19.44 10.53
CA LEU A 367 3.08 -20.29 11.13
C LEU A 367 4.12 -20.74 10.08
N MET A 368 3.68 -20.96 8.84
CA MET A 368 4.55 -21.34 7.72
C MET A 368 5.70 -20.37 7.46
N MET A 369 5.57 -19.08 7.84
CA MET A 369 6.68 -18.13 7.74
C MET A 369 7.78 -18.41 8.77
N THR A 370 7.40 -18.88 9.95
CA THR A 370 8.32 -19.31 11.01
C THR A 370 8.87 -20.71 10.70
N GLU A 371 8.01 -21.63 10.25
CA GLU A 371 8.38 -23.01 9.89
C GLU A 371 9.34 -23.07 8.70
N ASN A 372 9.17 -22.23 7.67
CA ASN A 372 10.12 -22.19 6.54
C ASN A 372 11.54 -21.79 7.02
N THR A 373 11.66 -20.98 8.04
CA THR A 373 12.95 -20.67 8.68
C THR A 373 13.46 -21.87 9.49
N TYR A 374 12.55 -22.59 10.15
CA TYR A 374 12.84 -23.79 10.93
C TYR A 374 13.31 -24.97 10.05
N TRP A 375 12.71 -25.18 8.87
CA TRP A 375 13.10 -26.28 7.96
C TRP A 375 14.55 -26.17 7.45
N HIS A 376 15.06 -24.97 7.27
CA HIS A 376 16.46 -24.75 6.87
C HIS A 376 17.47 -25.05 8.00
N THR A 377 17.02 -25.08 9.26
CA THR A 377 17.85 -25.38 10.44
C THR A 377 17.81 -26.87 10.85
N ASN A 378 16.98 -27.69 10.18
CA ASN A 378 16.39 -28.90 10.71
C ASN A 378 17.22 -30.20 10.55
N GLN A 379 18.38 -30.20 9.90
CA GLN A 379 19.19 -31.44 9.85
C GLN A 379 19.82 -31.80 11.23
N GLU A 380 20.17 -30.81 12.04
CA GLU A 380 20.64 -31.03 13.42
C GLU A 380 19.49 -31.35 14.39
N ASN A 381 18.33 -30.69 14.20
CA ASN A 381 17.16 -30.94 15.04
C ASN A 381 16.49 -32.31 14.79
N ALA A 382 16.58 -32.87 13.58
CA ALA A 382 16.14 -34.23 13.32
C ALA A 382 16.93 -35.27 14.17
N LYS A 383 18.24 -35.07 14.33
CA LYS A 383 19.06 -35.92 15.23
C LYS A 383 18.70 -35.71 16.71
N LYS A 384 18.46 -34.47 17.12
CA LYS A 384 17.99 -34.17 18.49
C LYS A 384 16.61 -34.76 18.78
N ALA A 385 15.68 -34.72 17.82
CA ALA A 385 14.35 -35.31 17.99
C ALA A 385 14.43 -36.84 18.21
N VAL A 386 15.34 -37.52 17.49
CA VAL A 386 15.58 -38.96 17.71
C VAL A 386 16.18 -39.20 19.09
N SER A 387 17.18 -38.42 19.50
CA SER A 387 17.78 -38.52 20.83
C SER A 387 16.78 -38.24 21.98
N ASN A 388 15.91 -37.25 21.81
CA ASN A 388 14.85 -36.96 22.76
C ASN A 388 13.82 -38.11 22.85
N TYR A 389 13.49 -38.74 21.72
CA TYR A 389 12.63 -39.92 21.68
C TYR A 389 13.28 -41.11 22.38
N GLU A 390 14.57 -41.35 22.10
CA GLU A 390 15.34 -42.41 22.77
C GLU A 390 15.39 -42.21 24.29
N THR A 391 15.62 -40.97 24.73
CA THR A 391 15.62 -40.61 26.15
C THR A 391 14.23 -40.80 26.78
N ALA A 392 13.17 -40.41 26.08
CA ALA A 392 11.79 -40.58 26.56
C ALA A 392 11.41 -42.07 26.71
N ILE A 393 11.82 -42.92 25.77
CA ILE A 393 11.60 -44.37 25.85
C ILE A 393 12.44 -45.03 26.93
N SER A 394 13.69 -44.57 27.10
CA SER A 394 14.59 -45.13 28.13
C SER A 394 14.13 -44.80 29.59
N ASN A 395 13.24 -43.83 29.76
CA ASN A 395 12.69 -43.41 31.05
C ASN A 395 11.31 -44.02 31.34
N LEU A 396 10.80 -44.91 30.46
CA LEU A 396 9.59 -45.73 30.67
C LEU A 396 9.93 -47.09 31.27
#